data_5204556181db024f4408cc4b8bf54f79
#
_entry.id   5204556181db024f4408cc4b8bf54f79
#
_cell.length_a   1.000
_cell.length_b   1.000
_cell.length_c   1.000
_cell.angle_alpha   90.00
_cell.angle_beta   90.00
_cell.angle_gamma   90.00
#
_symmetry.space_group_name_H-M   'P 1'
#
loop_
_entity.id
_entity.type
_entity.pdbx_description
1 polymer ?
#
loop_
_entity_poly.entity_id
_entity_poly.type
_entity_poly.pdbx_seq_one_letter_code
_entity_poly.pdbx_strand_id
1 'polypeptide(L)'
;MNRCISLLHRTRAYTTLSRYHISPSLDIERIESPSFADFKRSILPNGPVILTGVTKHWPALKKWEDLEFWKTEHGSVVVPVETGVYTDANFEQTYLPLKDFIETYIEKKSEEKSGRIGYLAQCQLFEKIPSLQQDFQLPEYSRAGRNDIYHTNGWFGPKGTISPMHRDPYNNLFTQVLGRKYLRLYPASEQEKLYPFNNLFQKNTSRITHLDNVDHVRYPKFQTAKYQECILAPGEMLYIPKGYWHYVESLDTSFSISFWWL
;
A
#
# COMPACT_ATOMS: atom_id res chain seq x y z
N MET A 1 49.36 28.02 -7.58
CA MET A 1 48.02 28.23 -8.17
C MET A 1 47.26 26.90 -8.19
N ASN A 2 46.62 26.56 -7.11
CA ASN A 2 45.82 25.33 -7.00
C ASN A 2 44.33 25.71 -7.08
N ARG A 3 43.66 25.27 -8.14
CA ARG A 3 42.20 25.40 -8.25
C ARG A 3 41.57 24.15 -7.61
N CYS A 4 40.93 24.35 -6.49
CA CYS A 4 39.99 23.42 -5.89
C CYS A 4 38.72 23.37 -6.76
N ILE A 5 38.42 22.18 -7.35
CA ILE A 5 37.14 21.92 -8.00
C ILE A 5 36.21 21.34 -6.94
N SER A 6 35.24 22.14 -6.49
CA SER A 6 34.18 21.66 -5.61
C SER A 6 33.14 20.93 -6.42
N LEU A 7 33.00 19.63 -6.17
CA LEU A 7 31.87 18.83 -6.64
C LEU A 7 30.61 19.25 -5.86
N LEU A 8 29.80 20.07 -6.49
CA LEU A 8 28.43 20.32 -6.05
C LEU A 8 27.57 19.11 -6.40
N HIS A 9 27.29 18.29 -5.41
CA HIS A 9 26.20 17.33 -5.48
C HIS A 9 24.89 18.09 -5.61
N ARG A 10 24.36 18.15 -6.84
CA ARG A 10 23.00 18.62 -7.09
C ARG A 10 22.02 17.53 -6.62
N THR A 11 21.57 17.64 -5.39
CA THR A 11 20.32 17.02 -4.96
C THR A 11 19.19 17.62 -5.80
N ARG A 12 18.71 16.85 -6.76
CA ARG A 12 17.46 17.17 -7.47
C ARG A 12 16.34 17.09 -6.44
N ALA A 13 15.92 18.23 -5.92
CA ALA A 13 14.68 18.36 -5.19
C ALA A 13 13.52 18.05 -6.17
N TYR A 14 12.91 16.89 -6.01
CA TYR A 14 11.63 16.60 -6.63
C TYR A 14 10.54 17.38 -5.90
N THR A 15 10.38 18.65 -6.25
CA THR A 15 9.23 19.46 -5.86
C THR A 15 8.08 19.19 -6.83
N THR A 16 7.52 17.99 -6.80
CA THR A 16 6.10 17.80 -7.05
C THR A 16 5.44 18.01 -5.71
N LEU A 17 4.77 19.15 -5.52
CA LEU A 17 3.87 19.37 -4.39
C LEU A 17 2.94 18.16 -4.36
N SER A 18 3.11 17.31 -3.35
CA SER A 18 2.24 16.16 -3.14
C SER A 18 0.83 16.71 -3.01
N ARG A 19 -0.12 16.18 -3.79
CA ARG A 19 -1.56 16.45 -3.70
C ARG A 19 -2.06 16.32 -2.26
N TYR A 20 -1.38 15.52 -1.48
CA TYR A 20 -1.65 15.31 -0.07
C TYR A 20 -0.64 16.04 0.81
N HIS A 21 -1.12 17.06 1.50
CA HIS A 21 -0.39 17.71 2.57
C HIS A 21 -0.93 17.18 3.90
N ILE A 22 -0.17 16.28 4.53
CA ILE A 22 -0.55 15.68 5.81
C ILE A 22 -0.44 16.72 6.92
N SER A 23 -1.54 16.97 7.62
CA SER A 23 -1.51 17.77 8.84
C SER A 23 -0.80 17.00 9.95
N PRO A 24 0.16 17.61 10.69
CA PRO A 24 0.86 16.92 11.79
C PRO A 24 -0.05 16.30 12.84
N SER A 25 -1.24 16.87 13.05
CA SER A 25 -2.22 16.32 14.01
C SER A 25 -2.97 15.08 13.52
N LEU A 26 -2.84 14.75 12.22
CA LEU A 26 -3.47 13.60 11.58
C LEU A 26 -2.44 12.55 11.16
N ASP A 27 -1.14 12.88 11.17
CA ASP A 27 -0.07 11.97 10.76
C ASP A 27 0.03 10.78 11.72
N ILE A 28 0.23 9.60 11.15
CA ILE A 28 0.42 8.37 11.90
C ILE A 28 1.83 8.39 12.49
N GLU A 29 1.93 8.12 13.79
CA GLU A 29 3.19 8.07 14.52
C GLU A 29 4.19 7.09 13.90
N ARG A 30 5.46 7.48 13.88
CA ARG A 30 6.59 6.63 13.46
C ARG A 30 7.42 6.21 14.66
N ILE A 31 7.60 4.89 14.80
CA ILE A 31 8.41 4.31 15.89
C ILE A 31 9.54 3.50 15.25
N GLU A 32 10.79 3.84 15.60
CA GLU A 32 11.96 3.15 15.06
C GLU A 32 12.20 1.84 15.81
N SER A 33 12.19 0.73 15.06
CA SER A 33 12.60 -0.61 15.51
C SER A 33 12.12 -0.98 16.93
N PRO A 34 10.81 -0.89 17.24
CA PRO A 34 10.34 -1.23 18.57
C PRO A 34 10.63 -2.71 18.87
N SER A 35 10.86 -3.03 20.12
CA SER A 35 10.96 -4.43 20.54
C SER A 35 9.61 -5.15 20.34
N PHE A 36 9.63 -6.47 20.17
CA PHE A 36 8.41 -7.27 20.10
C PHE A 36 7.52 -7.08 21.36
N ALA A 37 8.14 -6.94 22.52
CA ALA A 37 7.42 -6.70 23.77
C ALA A 37 6.73 -5.34 23.78
N ASP A 38 7.38 -4.31 23.29
CA ASP A 38 6.78 -2.96 23.18
C ASP A 38 5.68 -2.92 22.15
N PHE A 39 5.87 -3.58 21.00
CA PHE A 39 4.83 -3.73 19.99
C PHE A 39 3.58 -4.36 20.60
N LYS A 40 3.72 -5.51 21.26
CA LYS A 40 2.61 -6.25 21.87
C LYS A 40 1.90 -5.47 22.98
N ARG A 41 2.66 -4.79 23.84
CA ARG A 41 2.13 -4.09 25.01
C ARG A 41 1.53 -2.72 24.67
N SER A 42 2.19 -1.97 23.78
CA SER A 42 1.94 -0.54 23.64
C SER A 42 1.46 -0.14 22.23
N ILE A 43 1.71 -0.92 21.18
CA ILE A 43 1.31 -0.58 19.82
C ILE A 43 0.03 -1.34 19.43
N LEU A 44 0.06 -2.66 19.57
CA LEU A 44 -1.05 -3.53 19.17
C LEU A 44 -2.43 -3.09 19.71
N PRO A 45 -2.59 -2.67 20.99
CA PRO A 45 -3.88 -2.24 21.51
C PRO A 45 -4.28 -0.79 21.18
N ASN A 46 -3.35 0.05 20.73
CA ASN A 46 -3.55 1.51 20.68
C ASN A 46 -3.83 2.09 19.29
N GLY A 47 -3.74 1.30 18.23
CA GLY A 47 -4.08 1.77 16.89
C GLY A 47 -2.95 1.69 15.88
N PRO A 48 -3.09 2.34 14.71
CA PRO A 48 -2.11 2.27 13.64
C PRO A 48 -0.82 3.02 14.02
N VAL A 49 0.31 2.45 13.59
CA VAL A 49 1.65 2.99 13.79
C VAL A 49 2.52 2.62 12.59
N ILE A 50 3.45 3.47 12.20
CA ILE A 50 4.47 3.17 11.19
C ILE A 50 5.74 2.72 11.91
N LEU A 51 6.19 1.51 11.59
CA LEU A 51 7.43 0.94 12.08
C LEU A 51 8.54 1.28 11.08
N THR A 52 9.56 1.99 11.54
CA THR A 52 10.73 2.34 10.72
C THR A 52 11.95 1.50 11.12
N GLY A 53 12.92 1.36 10.22
CA GLY A 53 14.16 0.63 10.50
C GLY A 53 14.06 -0.91 10.48
N VAL A 54 12.84 -1.46 10.47
CA VAL A 54 12.59 -2.91 10.61
C VAL A 54 12.86 -3.70 9.33
N THR A 55 12.87 -3.05 8.17
CA THR A 55 13.04 -3.69 6.85
C THR A 55 14.35 -3.31 6.16
N LYS A 56 15.20 -2.52 6.79
CA LYS A 56 16.43 -1.94 6.17
C LYS A 56 17.40 -2.97 5.56
N HIS A 57 17.29 -4.22 6.01
CA HIS A 57 18.13 -5.33 5.55
C HIS A 57 17.48 -6.16 4.44
N TRP A 58 16.27 -5.83 3.98
CA TRP A 58 15.59 -6.58 2.93
C TRP A 58 16.20 -6.32 1.55
N PRO A 59 16.71 -7.35 0.85
CA PRO A 59 17.16 -7.22 -0.53
C PRO A 59 16.09 -6.63 -1.44
N ALA A 60 14.82 -6.91 -1.17
CA ALA A 60 13.67 -6.42 -1.93
C ALA A 60 13.69 -4.91 -2.16
N LEU A 61 14.14 -4.12 -1.18
CA LEU A 61 14.17 -2.65 -1.26
C LEU A 61 15.03 -2.12 -2.42
N LYS A 62 16.00 -2.89 -2.89
CA LYS A 62 16.84 -2.54 -4.04
C LYS A 62 16.55 -3.39 -5.26
N LYS A 63 16.44 -4.71 -5.06
CA LYS A 63 16.33 -5.66 -6.13
C LYS A 63 15.04 -5.48 -6.94
N TRP A 64 13.94 -5.13 -6.26
CA TRP A 64 12.64 -5.00 -6.90
C TRP A 64 12.40 -3.65 -7.58
N GLU A 65 13.34 -2.71 -7.45
CA GLU A 65 13.36 -1.47 -8.27
C GLU A 65 13.68 -1.76 -9.73
N ASP A 66 14.41 -2.85 -10.01
CA ASP A 66 14.80 -3.25 -11.35
C ASP A 66 13.66 -3.98 -12.06
N LEU A 67 13.01 -3.32 -13.00
CA LEU A 67 11.94 -3.92 -13.80
C LEU A 67 12.44 -5.04 -14.72
N GLU A 68 13.71 -5.00 -15.14
CA GLU A 68 14.30 -6.08 -15.95
C GLU A 68 14.43 -7.37 -15.14
N PHE A 69 14.76 -7.29 -13.84
CA PHE A 69 14.72 -8.45 -12.95
C PHE A 69 13.36 -9.16 -12.99
N TRP A 70 12.27 -8.39 -12.89
CA TRP A 70 10.91 -8.96 -12.92
C TRP A 70 10.58 -9.59 -14.27
N LYS A 71 10.97 -8.94 -15.38
CA LYS A 71 10.66 -9.41 -16.73
C LYS A 71 11.48 -10.63 -17.13
N THR A 72 12.77 -10.68 -16.75
CA THR A 72 13.67 -11.78 -17.13
C THR A 72 13.53 -13.00 -16.24
N GLU A 73 13.48 -12.82 -14.93
CA GLU A 73 13.45 -13.95 -13.98
C GLU A 73 12.02 -14.50 -13.76
N HIS A 74 10.99 -13.65 -13.88
CA HIS A 74 9.63 -13.99 -13.49
C HIS A 74 8.56 -13.62 -14.53
N GLY A 75 8.98 -13.15 -15.70
CA GLY A 75 8.08 -12.58 -16.71
C GLY A 75 7.00 -13.51 -17.23
N SER A 76 7.24 -14.83 -17.23
CA SER A 76 6.26 -15.85 -17.67
C SER A 76 5.19 -16.20 -16.63
N VAL A 77 5.36 -15.76 -15.38
CA VAL A 77 4.40 -16.07 -14.30
C VAL A 77 3.10 -15.33 -14.55
N VAL A 78 1.99 -16.06 -14.60
CA VAL A 78 0.66 -15.48 -14.81
C VAL A 78 0.10 -14.92 -13.51
N VAL A 79 -0.25 -13.64 -13.54
CA VAL A 79 -0.78 -12.88 -12.41
C VAL A 79 -2.16 -12.30 -12.70
N PRO A 80 -3.04 -12.16 -11.69
CA PRO A 80 -4.29 -11.42 -11.83
C PRO A 80 -4.00 -9.93 -11.93
N VAL A 81 -4.68 -9.27 -12.86
CA VAL A 81 -4.60 -7.82 -13.06
C VAL A 81 -6.01 -7.25 -13.04
N GLU A 82 -6.24 -6.34 -12.13
CA GLU A 82 -7.48 -5.58 -12.01
C GLU A 82 -7.38 -4.27 -12.79
N THR A 83 -8.44 -3.91 -13.51
CA THR A 83 -8.58 -2.59 -14.14
C THR A 83 -9.88 -1.94 -13.69
N GLY A 84 -9.81 -0.65 -13.36
CA GLY A 84 -10.87 0.06 -12.66
C GLY A 84 -10.84 -0.21 -11.14
N VAL A 85 -11.79 0.37 -10.43
CA VAL A 85 -11.97 0.16 -8.99
C VAL A 85 -13.02 -0.92 -8.79
N TYR A 86 -12.79 -1.89 -7.91
CA TYR A 86 -13.66 -3.08 -7.77
C TYR A 86 -15.11 -2.76 -7.32
N THR A 87 -15.39 -1.53 -6.97
CA THR A 87 -16.73 -1.02 -6.68
C THR A 87 -17.42 -0.41 -7.89
N ASP A 88 -16.73 -0.22 -9.00
CA ASP A 88 -17.22 0.46 -10.18
C ASP A 88 -17.80 -0.54 -11.21
N ALA A 89 -18.75 -0.07 -12.00
CA ALA A 89 -19.41 -0.89 -13.02
C ALA A 89 -18.46 -1.35 -14.15
N ASN A 90 -17.33 -0.67 -14.33
CA ASN A 90 -16.32 -0.96 -15.35
C ASN A 90 -15.11 -1.76 -14.78
N PHE A 91 -15.26 -2.34 -13.60
CA PHE A 91 -14.25 -3.22 -13.04
C PHE A 91 -14.10 -4.49 -13.86
N GLU A 92 -12.86 -4.83 -14.18
CA GLU A 92 -12.51 -6.07 -14.88
C GLU A 92 -11.29 -6.68 -14.20
N GLN A 93 -11.26 -8.01 -14.13
CA GLN A 93 -10.08 -8.77 -13.76
C GLN A 93 -9.66 -9.67 -14.92
N THR A 94 -8.40 -9.62 -15.28
CA THR A 94 -7.79 -10.46 -16.32
C THR A 94 -6.55 -11.15 -15.78
N TYR A 95 -6.01 -12.09 -16.54
CA TYR A 95 -4.78 -12.80 -16.19
C TYR A 95 -3.76 -12.58 -17.28
N LEU A 96 -2.59 -12.06 -16.92
CA LEU A 96 -1.50 -11.74 -17.83
C LEU A 96 -0.18 -12.32 -17.33
N PRO A 97 0.76 -12.68 -18.24
CA PRO A 97 2.16 -12.84 -17.86
C PRO A 97 2.68 -11.56 -17.18
N LEU A 98 3.51 -11.71 -16.15
CA LEU A 98 4.04 -10.59 -15.38
C LEU A 98 4.81 -9.59 -16.27
N LYS A 99 5.53 -10.10 -17.28
CA LYS A 99 6.19 -9.27 -18.29
C LYS A 99 5.20 -8.36 -19.01
N ASP A 100 4.09 -8.92 -19.51
CA ASP A 100 3.08 -8.18 -20.27
C ASP A 100 2.38 -7.14 -19.38
N PHE A 101 2.15 -7.48 -18.11
CA PHE A 101 1.65 -6.52 -17.12
C PHE A 101 2.61 -5.33 -16.93
N ILE A 102 3.91 -5.60 -16.77
CA ILE A 102 4.91 -4.55 -16.59
C ILE A 102 4.99 -3.66 -17.84
N GLU A 103 5.13 -4.26 -19.02
CA GLU A 103 5.23 -3.52 -20.28
C GLU A 103 3.97 -2.69 -20.55
N THR A 104 2.78 -3.24 -20.23
CA THR A 104 1.51 -2.57 -20.53
C THR A 104 1.16 -1.47 -19.55
N TYR A 105 1.39 -1.67 -18.25
CA TYR A 105 0.85 -0.78 -17.23
C TYR A 105 1.91 0.00 -16.44
N ILE A 106 3.15 -0.50 -16.39
CA ILE A 106 4.23 0.16 -15.62
C ILE A 106 5.12 1.01 -16.53
N GLU A 107 5.62 0.43 -17.63
CA GLU A 107 6.62 1.09 -18.49
C GLU A 107 6.02 2.04 -19.53
N LYS A 108 4.79 1.81 -20.01
CA LYS A 108 4.16 2.69 -20.98
C LYS A 108 4.05 4.12 -20.45
N LYS A 109 4.52 5.07 -21.24
CA LYS A 109 4.35 6.49 -20.97
C LYS A 109 2.86 6.87 -20.94
N SER A 110 2.51 7.88 -20.15
CA SER A 110 1.12 8.32 -19.93
C SER A 110 0.33 8.61 -21.21
N GLU A 111 0.99 8.99 -22.29
CA GLU A 111 0.39 9.30 -23.59
C GLU A 111 -0.06 8.06 -24.37
N GLU A 112 0.53 6.90 -24.09
CA GLU A 112 0.21 5.62 -24.73
C GLU A 112 -0.72 4.73 -23.87
N LYS A 113 -1.07 5.18 -22.67
CA LYS A 113 -1.95 4.40 -21.79
C LYS A 113 -3.38 4.42 -22.34
N SER A 114 -3.97 3.25 -22.46
CA SER A 114 -5.37 3.02 -22.88
C SER A 114 -6.42 3.64 -21.93
N GLY A 115 -6.04 4.59 -21.09
CA GLY A 115 -6.89 5.22 -20.08
C GLY A 115 -7.19 4.37 -18.86
N ARG A 116 -6.96 3.06 -18.91
CA ARG A 116 -7.19 2.16 -17.77
C ARG A 116 -5.89 1.88 -17.02
N ILE A 117 -5.95 1.96 -15.69
CA ILE A 117 -4.84 1.65 -14.78
C ILE A 117 -4.95 0.17 -14.42
N GLY A 118 -3.90 -0.62 -14.71
CA GLY A 118 -3.82 -2.02 -14.29
C GLY A 118 -3.16 -2.15 -12.92
N TYR A 119 -3.73 -2.98 -12.06
CA TYR A 119 -3.24 -3.21 -10.70
C TYR A 119 -3.16 -4.71 -10.40
N LEU A 120 -1.98 -5.20 -10.11
CA LEU A 120 -1.79 -6.49 -9.49
C LEU A 120 -2.14 -6.32 -8.00
N ALA A 121 -3.42 -6.60 -7.68
CA ALA A 121 -3.97 -6.40 -6.34
C ALA A 121 -4.11 -7.74 -5.61
N GLN A 122 -3.82 -7.73 -4.31
CA GLN A 122 -4.03 -8.87 -3.39
C GLN A 122 -3.58 -10.23 -3.95
N CYS A 123 -2.42 -10.27 -4.60
CA CYS A 123 -1.91 -11.49 -5.22
C CYS A 123 -1.05 -12.29 -4.24
N GLN A 124 -1.33 -13.58 -4.10
CA GLN A 124 -0.44 -14.54 -3.41
C GLN A 124 0.82 -14.81 -4.26
N LEU A 125 1.52 -13.73 -4.62
CA LEU A 125 2.65 -13.76 -5.53
C LEU A 125 3.80 -14.64 -5.02
N PHE A 126 4.00 -14.67 -3.70
CA PHE A 126 5.08 -15.41 -3.04
C PHE A 126 4.85 -16.93 -3.00
N GLU A 127 3.62 -17.39 -3.24
CA GLU A 127 3.31 -18.80 -3.49
C GLU A 127 3.59 -19.15 -4.96
N LYS A 128 3.31 -18.22 -5.88
CA LYS A 128 3.59 -18.38 -7.32
C LYS A 128 5.10 -18.31 -7.62
N ILE A 129 5.84 -17.48 -6.88
CA ILE A 129 7.28 -17.23 -7.04
C ILE A 129 7.97 -17.38 -5.67
N PRO A 130 8.20 -18.62 -5.19
CA PRO A 130 8.76 -18.84 -3.85
C PRO A 130 10.16 -18.23 -3.65
N SER A 131 10.95 -18.04 -4.71
CA SER A 131 12.28 -17.42 -4.65
C SER A 131 12.25 -15.99 -4.12
N LEU A 132 11.15 -15.25 -4.32
CA LEU A 132 11.00 -13.89 -3.79
C LEU A 132 10.97 -13.83 -2.25
N GLN A 133 10.63 -14.94 -1.57
CA GLN A 133 10.65 -15.00 -0.11
C GLN A 133 12.06 -14.88 0.49
N GLN A 134 13.11 -15.01 -0.32
CA GLN A 134 14.48 -14.78 0.10
C GLN A 134 14.84 -13.28 0.16
N ASP A 135 14.03 -12.43 -0.44
CA ASP A 135 14.26 -11.00 -0.54
C ASP A 135 13.65 -10.19 0.62
N PHE A 136 12.85 -10.82 1.49
CA PHE A 136 12.28 -10.19 2.69
C PHE A 136 12.18 -11.19 3.84
N GLN A 137 11.92 -10.69 5.03
CA GLN A 137 11.70 -11.52 6.22
C GLN A 137 10.26 -11.35 6.73
N LEU A 138 9.68 -12.45 7.21
CA LEU A 138 8.40 -12.40 7.89
C LEU A 138 8.54 -11.58 9.18
N PRO A 139 7.77 -10.48 9.35
CA PRO A 139 7.90 -9.64 10.53
C PRO A 139 7.55 -10.41 11.82
N GLU A 140 8.43 -10.38 12.80
CA GLU A 140 8.17 -11.04 14.10
C GLU A 140 6.91 -10.53 14.80
N TYR A 141 6.52 -9.30 14.55
CA TYR A 141 5.33 -8.66 15.12
C TYR A 141 4.02 -9.40 14.81
N SER A 142 3.97 -10.14 13.72
CA SER A 142 2.81 -10.98 13.37
C SER A 142 2.55 -12.09 14.39
N ARG A 143 3.57 -12.47 15.18
CA ARG A 143 3.44 -13.44 16.28
C ARG A 143 2.73 -12.88 17.51
N ALA A 144 2.41 -11.58 17.54
CA ALA A 144 1.69 -10.97 18.65
C ALA A 144 0.23 -11.42 18.79
N GLY A 145 -0.34 -12.03 17.73
CA GLY A 145 -1.68 -12.60 17.70
C GLY A 145 -1.74 -14.08 18.09
N ARG A 146 -2.78 -14.74 17.59
CA ARG A 146 -3.07 -16.16 17.89
C ARG A 146 -2.29 -17.18 17.08
N ASN A 147 -1.22 -16.83 16.44
CA ASN A 147 -0.35 -17.61 15.57
C ASN A 147 -0.50 -17.30 14.09
N ASP A 148 0.61 -17.42 13.41
CA ASP A 148 0.88 -17.51 11.99
C ASP A 148 0.26 -16.46 11.07
N ILE A 149 1.07 -16.01 10.14
CA ILE A 149 0.64 -15.20 9.01
C ILE A 149 -0.36 -16.02 8.21
N TYR A 150 -1.56 -15.48 8.07
CA TYR A 150 -2.65 -16.13 7.34
C TYR A 150 -2.44 -15.98 5.83
N HIS A 151 -2.06 -14.78 5.39
CA HIS A 151 -1.72 -14.49 4.00
C HIS A 151 -0.58 -13.49 3.89
N THR A 152 0.28 -13.72 2.91
CA THR A 152 1.25 -12.74 2.44
C THR A 152 0.92 -12.38 1.00
N ASN A 153 0.49 -11.13 0.76
CA ASN A 153 0.06 -10.68 -0.55
C ASN A 153 0.99 -9.60 -1.10
N GLY A 154 1.25 -9.68 -2.42
CA GLY A 154 1.90 -8.64 -3.19
C GLY A 154 0.88 -7.68 -3.81
N TRP A 155 1.26 -6.40 -3.89
CA TRP A 155 0.47 -5.31 -4.46
C TRP A 155 1.38 -4.50 -5.37
N PHE A 156 1.24 -4.62 -6.68
CA PHE A 156 2.12 -3.97 -7.64
C PHE A 156 1.33 -3.22 -8.70
N GLY A 157 1.66 -1.95 -8.91
CA GLY A 157 0.97 -1.14 -9.91
C GLY A 157 1.59 0.23 -10.14
N PRO A 158 1.16 0.92 -11.18
CA PRO A 158 1.59 2.29 -11.47
C PRO A 158 0.99 3.28 -10.48
N LYS A 159 1.44 4.53 -10.58
CA LYS A 159 0.81 5.68 -9.94
C LYS A 159 -0.69 5.72 -10.23
N GLY A 160 -1.49 6.05 -9.23
CA GLY A 160 -2.94 6.22 -9.33
C GLY A 160 -3.74 4.93 -9.15
N THR A 161 -3.12 3.79 -8.80
CA THR A 161 -3.89 2.64 -8.34
C THR A 161 -4.56 2.95 -7.02
N ILE A 162 -5.82 2.54 -6.87
CA ILE A 162 -6.65 2.81 -5.69
C ILE A 162 -7.21 1.50 -5.14
N SER A 163 -7.01 1.26 -3.85
CA SER A 163 -7.86 0.37 -3.07
C SER A 163 -8.88 1.24 -2.34
N PRO A 164 -10.17 1.21 -2.74
CA PRO A 164 -11.21 2.06 -2.14
C PRO A 164 -11.36 1.73 -0.66
N MET A 165 -11.96 2.63 0.09
CA MET A 165 -12.09 2.52 1.53
C MET A 165 -12.81 1.22 1.93
N HIS A 166 -12.10 0.36 2.65
CA HIS A 166 -12.57 -0.94 3.12
C HIS A 166 -11.95 -1.29 4.46
N ARG A 167 -12.39 -2.38 5.05
CA ARG A 167 -11.79 -2.96 6.26
C ARG A 167 -11.58 -4.45 6.10
N ASP A 168 -10.48 -4.95 6.67
CA ASP A 168 -10.12 -6.35 6.70
C ASP A 168 -10.48 -7.03 8.03
N PRO A 169 -10.75 -8.34 8.02
CA PRO A 169 -10.98 -9.12 9.23
C PRO A 169 -9.67 -9.54 9.93
N TYR A 170 -8.53 -9.00 9.51
CA TYR A 170 -7.18 -9.33 9.95
C TYR A 170 -6.46 -8.10 10.49
N ASN A 171 -5.47 -8.31 11.36
CA ASN A 171 -4.39 -7.37 11.54
C ASN A 171 -3.50 -7.40 10.30
N ASN A 172 -2.87 -6.29 9.96
CA ASN A 172 -2.04 -6.19 8.77
C ASN A 172 -0.75 -5.41 9.07
N LEU A 173 0.39 -5.97 8.67
CA LEU A 173 1.64 -5.24 8.54
C LEU A 173 1.84 -4.93 7.06
N PHE A 174 1.44 -3.73 6.67
CA PHE A 174 1.50 -3.27 5.29
C PHE A 174 2.85 -2.59 5.04
N THR A 175 3.72 -3.29 4.31
CA THR A 175 5.11 -2.88 4.10
C THR A 175 5.30 -2.29 2.72
N GLN A 176 5.81 -1.08 2.64
CA GLN A 176 6.15 -0.43 1.38
C GLN A 176 7.55 -0.80 0.95
N VAL A 177 7.68 -1.36 -0.27
CA VAL A 177 8.97 -1.81 -0.83
C VAL A 177 9.46 -0.85 -1.90
N LEU A 178 8.60 -0.45 -2.84
CA LEU A 178 8.92 0.44 -3.94
C LEU A 178 7.89 1.55 -4.07
N GLY A 179 8.33 2.78 -4.33
CA GLY A 179 7.46 3.94 -4.50
C GLY A 179 6.74 4.33 -3.22
N ARG A 180 5.81 5.27 -3.28
CA ARG A 180 5.08 5.79 -2.12
C ARG A 180 3.59 5.56 -2.28
N LYS A 181 2.91 5.34 -1.15
CA LYS A 181 1.46 5.27 -1.09
C LYS A 181 0.90 6.26 -0.06
N TYR A 182 -0.20 6.90 -0.41
CA TYR A 182 -1.04 7.62 0.54
C TYR A 182 -2.03 6.63 1.17
N LEU A 183 -2.16 6.70 2.48
CA LEU A 183 -3.15 5.92 3.23
C LEU A 183 -3.94 6.83 4.17
N ARG A 184 -5.25 6.57 4.27
CA ARG A 184 -6.12 7.19 5.26
C ARG A 184 -6.86 6.11 6.04
N LEU A 185 -6.77 6.17 7.36
CA LEU A 185 -7.27 5.15 8.28
C LEU A 185 -8.32 5.71 9.21
N TYR A 186 -9.39 4.94 9.42
CA TYR A 186 -10.48 5.30 10.31
C TYR A 186 -10.73 4.17 11.31
N PRO A 187 -10.90 4.46 12.61
CA PRO A 187 -11.27 3.44 13.58
C PRO A 187 -12.66 2.86 13.27
N ALA A 188 -12.91 1.64 13.71
CA ALA A 188 -14.18 0.94 13.47
C ALA A 188 -15.41 1.72 14.00
N SER A 189 -15.22 2.56 15.03
CA SER A 189 -16.26 3.45 15.58
C SER A 189 -16.80 4.48 14.59
N GLU A 190 -16.05 4.81 13.54
CA GLU A 190 -16.46 5.78 12.51
C GLU A 190 -17.30 5.15 11.38
N GLN A 191 -17.57 3.84 11.41
CA GLN A 191 -18.21 3.07 10.35
C GLN A 191 -19.47 3.72 9.78
N GLU A 192 -20.36 4.25 10.63
CA GLU A 192 -21.62 4.86 10.17
C GLU A 192 -21.38 6.09 9.28
N LYS A 193 -20.28 6.80 9.50
CA LYS A 193 -19.89 7.99 8.74
C LYS A 193 -19.19 7.65 7.42
N LEU A 194 -18.78 6.38 7.26
CA LEU A 194 -18.08 5.90 6.07
C LEU A 194 -19.01 5.26 5.04
N TYR A 195 -20.31 5.18 5.34
CA TYR A 195 -21.35 4.70 4.43
C TYR A 195 -21.05 3.36 3.77
N PRO A 196 -20.88 2.27 4.54
CA PRO A 196 -20.64 0.95 3.96
C PRO A 196 -21.81 0.51 3.05
N PHE A 197 -21.52 -0.40 2.11
CA PHE A 197 -22.57 -1.08 1.38
C PHE A 197 -23.43 -1.93 2.31
N ASN A 198 -24.72 -2.02 2.01
CA ASN A 198 -25.69 -2.76 2.84
C ASN A 198 -25.84 -4.25 2.44
N ASN A 199 -25.07 -4.72 1.46
CA ASN A 199 -25.12 -6.11 1.01
C ASN A 199 -24.03 -6.95 1.69
N LEU A 200 -24.26 -8.27 1.78
CA LEU A 200 -23.36 -9.20 2.46
C LEU A 200 -21.95 -9.27 1.86
N PHE A 201 -21.83 -9.06 0.55
CA PHE A 201 -20.56 -9.20 -0.17
C PHE A 201 -19.66 -7.96 0.00
N GLN A 202 -20.25 -6.78 0.11
CA GLN A 202 -19.53 -5.50 0.17
C GLN A 202 -19.69 -4.74 1.50
N LYS A 203 -20.27 -5.36 2.53
CA LYS A 203 -20.48 -4.71 3.85
C LYS A 203 -19.22 -4.18 4.51
N ASN A 204 -18.06 -4.63 4.05
CA ASN A 204 -16.75 -4.19 4.50
C ASN A 204 -16.12 -3.12 3.58
N THR A 205 -16.88 -2.60 2.61
CA THR A 205 -16.45 -1.58 1.65
C THR A 205 -17.36 -0.37 1.74
N SER A 206 -16.79 0.82 1.65
CA SER A 206 -17.53 2.09 1.61
C SER A 206 -18.09 2.36 0.22
N ARG A 207 -19.24 3.04 0.16
CA ARG A 207 -19.77 3.61 -1.08
C ARG A 207 -19.01 4.87 -1.55
N ILE A 208 -18.11 5.38 -0.73
CA ILE A 208 -17.20 6.49 -1.07
C ILE A 208 -15.93 5.88 -1.64
N THR A 209 -15.82 5.85 -2.95
CA THR A 209 -14.73 5.18 -3.67
C THR A 209 -13.50 6.05 -3.87
N HIS A 210 -13.70 7.38 -3.96
CA HIS A 210 -12.63 8.36 -4.17
C HIS A 210 -12.70 9.46 -3.12
N LEU A 211 -11.57 9.81 -2.52
CA LEU A 211 -11.52 10.85 -1.49
C LEU A 211 -11.49 12.26 -2.07
N ASP A 212 -11.13 12.42 -3.34
CA ASP A 212 -11.00 13.74 -3.97
C ASP A 212 -12.30 14.37 -4.39
N ASN A 213 -13.32 13.56 -4.62
CA ASN A 213 -14.59 14.01 -5.15
C ASN A 213 -15.76 13.38 -4.38
N VAL A 214 -15.76 13.59 -3.08
CA VAL A 214 -16.83 13.08 -2.21
C VAL A 214 -18.09 13.94 -2.40
N ASP A 215 -19.21 13.30 -2.75
CA ASP A 215 -20.51 13.94 -2.77
C ASP A 215 -21.01 14.17 -1.31
N HIS A 216 -20.72 15.34 -0.79
CA HIS A 216 -21.07 15.70 0.59
C HIS A 216 -22.59 15.92 0.80
N VAL A 217 -23.36 16.09 -0.27
CA VAL A 217 -24.83 16.11 -0.19
C VAL A 217 -25.34 14.69 0.07
N ARG A 218 -24.79 13.72 -0.66
CA ARG A 218 -25.13 12.30 -0.50
C ARG A 218 -24.53 11.67 0.76
N TYR A 219 -23.34 12.13 1.18
CA TYR A 219 -22.57 11.60 2.30
C TYR A 219 -22.22 12.67 3.36
N PRO A 220 -23.21 13.35 3.95
CA PRO A 220 -22.97 14.52 4.81
C PRO A 220 -22.18 14.21 6.08
N LYS A 221 -22.31 13.00 6.66
CA LYS A 221 -21.59 12.61 7.87
C LYS A 221 -20.11 12.40 7.64
N PHE A 222 -19.68 12.15 6.40
CA PHE A 222 -18.29 11.83 6.10
C PHE A 222 -17.30 12.92 6.53
N GLN A 223 -17.69 14.20 6.40
CA GLN A 223 -16.86 15.33 6.81
C GLN A 223 -16.53 15.35 8.32
N THR A 224 -17.35 14.65 9.13
CA THR A 224 -17.15 14.58 10.58
C THR A 224 -16.43 13.32 11.03
N ALA A 225 -16.06 12.45 10.09
CA ALA A 225 -15.33 11.22 10.40
C ALA A 225 -13.90 11.54 10.87
N LYS A 226 -13.51 10.98 12.00
CA LYS A 226 -12.14 11.11 12.54
C LYS A 226 -11.24 10.09 11.88
N TYR A 227 -10.09 10.54 11.43
CA TYR A 227 -9.12 9.69 10.74
C TYR A 227 -7.68 10.05 11.10
N GLN A 228 -6.78 9.17 10.73
CA GLN A 228 -5.34 9.42 10.63
C GLN A 228 -4.92 9.14 9.19
N GLU A 229 -3.82 9.75 8.75
CA GLU A 229 -3.33 9.59 7.40
C GLU A 229 -1.80 9.58 7.36
N CYS A 230 -1.24 8.99 6.31
CA CYS A 230 0.20 9.02 6.09
C CYS A 230 0.56 8.91 4.61
N ILE A 231 1.78 9.33 4.28
CA ILE A 231 2.48 8.88 3.08
C ILE A 231 3.50 7.85 3.54
N LEU A 232 3.29 6.60 3.12
CA LEU A 232 4.15 5.47 3.42
C LEU A 232 5.24 5.38 2.36
N ALA A 233 6.51 5.43 2.79
CA ALA A 233 7.70 5.41 1.94
C ALA A 233 8.37 4.02 1.92
N PRO A 234 9.22 3.72 0.91
CA PRO A 234 10.00 2.48 0.89
C PRO A 234 10.77 2.26 2.19
N GLY A 235 10.69 1.04 2.71
CA GLY A 235 11.32 0.65 3.97
C GLY A 235 10.44 0.85 5.22
N GLU A 236 9.30 1.53 5.10
CA GLU A 236 8.34 1.70 6.18
C GLU A 236 7.31 0.58 6.20
N MET A 237 6.88 0.18 7.40
CA MET A 237 5.89 -0.85 7.65
C MET A 237 4.76 -0.28 8.51
N LEU A 238 3.55 -0.18 7.95
CA LEU A 238 2.38 0.31 8.66
C LEU A 238 1.63 -0.85 9.32
N TYR A 239 1.44 -0.76 10.63
CA TYR A 239 0.49 -1.60 11.35
C TYR A 239 -0.93 -1.05 11.16
N ILE A 240 -1.80 -1.86 10.58
CA ILE A 240 -3.24 -1.58 10.43
C ILE A 240 -3.99 -2.57 11.33
N PRO A 241 -4.63 -2.12 12.42
CA PRO A 241 -5.37 -3.01 13.29
C PRO A 241 -6.58 -3.63 12.58
N LYS A 242 -6.91 -4.86 12.95
CA LYS A 242 -8.12 -5.54 12.50
C LYS A 242 -9.36 -4.66 12.62
N GLY A 243 -10.11 -4.57 11.51
CA GLY A 243 -11.36 -3.82 11.46
C GLY A 243 -11.22 -2.31 11.26
N TYR A 244 -10.00 -1.78 11.20
CA TYR A 244 -9.79 -0.40 10.77
C TYR A 244 -10.15 -0.25 9.30
N TRP A 245 -10.91 0.78 9.00
CA TRP A 245 -11.20 1.19 7.63
C TRP A 245 -9.99 1.89 7.05
N HIS A 246 -9.63 1.57 5.82
CA HIS A 246 -8.50 2.21 5.18
C HIS A 246 -8.73 2.39 3.67
N TYR A 247 -8.23 3.51 3.18
CA TYR A 247 -8.12 3.88 1.78
C TYR A 247 -6.66 3.93 1.41
N VAL A 248 -6.30 3.42 0.24
CA VAL A 248 -4.90 3.39 -0.23
C VAL A 248 -4.82 3.88 -1.66
N GLU A 249 -3.88 4.80 -1.93
CA GLU A 249 -3.59 5.30 -3.28
C GLU A 249 -2.08 5.30 -3.54
N SER A 250 -1.67 4.79 -4.71
CA SER A 250 -0.28 4.82 -5.14
C SER A 250 0.11 6.19 -5.69
N LEU A 251 1.11 6.82 -5.09
CA LEU A 251 1.62 8.13 -5.51
C LEU A 251 2.69 8.01 -6.61
N ASP A 252 3.31 6.86 -6.70
CA ASP A 252 4.34 6.48 -7.68
C ASP A 252 4.03 5.06 -8.18
N THR A 253 4.78 4.56 -9.16
CA THR A 253 4.86 3.10 -9.38
C THR A 253 5.30 2.47 -8.09
N SER A 254 4.53 1.53 -7.57
CA SER A 254 4.71 1.05 -6.20
C SER A 254 4.53 -0.45 -6.06
N PHE A 255 5.36 -1.03 -5.18
CA PHE A 255 5.21 -2.39 -4.71
C PHE A 255 5.08 -2.40 -3.19
N SER A 256 4.06 -3.11 -2.67
CA SER A 256 3.85 -3.31 -1.24
C SER A 256 3.64 -4.79 -0.93
N ILE A 257 3.98 -5.19 0.31
CA ILE A 257 3.68 -6.51 0.85
C ILE A 257 2.74 -6.33 2.04
N SER A 258 1.65 -7.08 2.08
CA SER A 258 0.80 -7.19 3.27
C SER A 258 0.97 -8.54 3.95
N PHE A 259 1.14 -8.52 5.26
CA PHE A 259 1.19 -9.70 6.12
C PHE A 259 -0.04 -9.69 7.00
N TRP A 260 -0.98 -10.60 6.74
CA TRP A 260 -2.24 -10.70 7.48
C TRP A 260 -2.19 -11.79 8.53
N TRP A 261 -2.65 -11.47 9.76
CA TRP A 261 -2.77 -12.44 10.85
C TRP A 261 -3.99 -12.15 11.75
N LEU A 262 -4.31 -13.12 12.64
CA LEU A 262 -5.43 -13.07 13.60
C LEU A 262 -4.98 -12.89 15.05
#